data_77d2f467ca8a100ef06e6ce092492e96
#
_entry.id   77d2f467ca8a100ef06e6ce092492e96
#
_cell.length_a   1.000
_cell.length_b   1.000
_cell.length_c   1.000
_cell.angle_alpha   90.00
_cell.angle_beta   90.00
_cell.angle_gamma   90.00
#
_symmetry.space_group_name_H-M   'P 1'
#
loop_
_entity.id
_entity.type
_entity.pdbx_description
1 polymer ?
#
loop_
_entity_poly.entity_id
_entity_poly.type
_entity_poly.pdbx_seq_one_letter_code
_entity_poly.pdbx_strand_id
1 'polypeptide(L)'
;MQIATLKATIREKTGKEFSKKLRSNGLIPANMHGGEKSLPLQLNTKLLLQIILKSHSEHPIVELEFDGTNPNSHAILKELQRDPVLDTIVHADFLKIDMTKKIKVKVPVEIIGKSKGIVEDGGLLNLIHRELEIESLPGAIPEKISIDVTGLGLNETIHVADIPTGEDYKIIEEGTTAIVSIVLPREEVTAAPVEAAAEEVAAGAEAAEGKAAPAADEKAPKEKDSKDKDKK
;
A
#
# COMPACT_ATOMS: atom_id res chain seq x y z
N MET A 1 -20.51 4.43 -17.86
CA MET A 1 -20.19 4.55 -16.43
C MET A 1 -21.44 4.85 -15.62
N GLN A 2 -21.70 4.12 -14.54
CA GLN A 2 -22.80 4.42 -13.62
C GLN A 2 -22.25 5.29 -12.49
N ILE A 3 -22.71 6.53 -12.40
CA ILE A 3 -22.38 7.41 -11.27
C ILE A 3 -23.24 6.97 -10.09
N ALA A 4 -22.62 6.49 -9.05
CA ALA A 4 -23.33 6.06 -7.85
C ALA A 4 -23.46 7.24 -6.88
N THR A 5 -24.64 7.40 -6.29
CA THR A 5 -24.89 8.44 -5.29
C THR A 5 -24.55 7.93 -3.89
N LEU A 6 -23.79 8.71 -3.11
CA LEU A 6 -23.36 8.40 -1.77
C LEU A 6 -23.68 9.55 -0.82
N LYS A 7 -24.46 9.25 0.22
CA LYS A 7 -24.77 10.24 1.28
C LYS A 7 -23.56 10.49 2.17
N ALA A 8 -23.19 11.76 2.31
CA ALA A 8 -22.06 12.22 3.09
C ALA A 8 -22.49 13.27 4.10
N THR A 9 -22.08 13.13 5.36
CA THR A 9 -22.32 14.13 6.39
C THR A 9 -21.00 14.79 6.76
N ILE A 10 -20.98 16.11 6.86
CA ILE A 10 -19.80 16.87 7.26
C ILE A 10 -19.53 16.67 8.75
N ARG A 11 -18.26 16.40 9.11
CA ARG A 11 -17.85 16.24 10.50
C ARG A 11 -17.36 17.57 11.06
N GLU A 12 -17.89 17.97 12.20
CA GLU A 12 -17.39 19.11 12.97
C GLU A 12 -16.23 18.70 13.90
N LYS A 13 -16.31 17.46 14.43
CA LYS A 13 -15.32 16.93 15.37
C LYS A 13 -14.35 15.98 14.67
N THR A 14 -13.07 16.18 14.91
CA THR A 14 -11.97 15.35 14.43
C THR A 14 -11.19 14.78 15.60
N GLY A 15 -10.36 13.76 15.36
CA GLY A 15 -9.49 13.17 16.37
C GLY A 15 -9.64 11.66 16.51
N LYS A 16 -8.69 11.04 17.24
CA LYS A 16 -8.52 9.58 17.35
C LYS A 16 -9.74 8.90 17.97
N GLU A 17 -10.22 9.41 19.08
CA GLU A 17 -11.36 8.81 19.80
C GLU A 17 -12.65 8.89 19.00
N PHE A 18 -12.91 10.04 18.38
CA PHE A 18 -14.09 10.23 17.55
C PHE A 18 -14.09 9.30 16.34
N SER A 19 -12.96 9.20 15.63
CA SER A 19 -12.81 8.28 14.49
C SER A 19 -12.98 6.81 14.89
N LYS A 20 -12.49 6.40 16.07
CA LYS A 20 -12.70 5.04 16.60
C LYS A 20 -14.18 4.79 16.88
N LYS A 21 -14.89 5.74 17.47
CA LYS A 21 -16.33 5.64 17.76
C LYS A 21 -17.17 5.61 16.48
N LEU A 22 -16.78 6.35 15.44
CA LEU A 22 -17.46 6.30 14.14
C LEU A 22 -17.37 4.89 13.53
N ARG A 23 -16.16 4.32 13.50
CA ARG A 23 -15.95 2.96 12.93
C ARG A 23 -16.74 1.89 13.70
N SER A 24 -16.84 1.99 15.02
CA SER A 24 -17.67 1.06 15.80
C SER A 24 -19.17 1.17 15.49
N ASN A 25 -19.62 2.33 15.00
CA ASN A 25 -21.00 2.55 14.58
C ASN A 25 -21.24 2.23 13.08
N GLY A 26 -20.27 1.65 12.37
CA GLY A 26 -20.39 1.34 10.96
C GLY A 26 -20.26 2.55 10.02
N LEU A 27 -19.70 3.65 10.52
CA LEU A 27 -19.40 4.85 9.75
C LEU A 27 -17.89 4.96 9.53
N ILE A 28 -17.47 5.43 8.35
CA ILE A 28 -16.06 5.64 7.99
C ILE A 28 -15.76 7.12 8.01
N PRO A 29 -14.66 7.53 8.65
CA PRO A 29 -14.12 8.86 8.44
C PRO A 29 -13.56 8.98 7.02
N ALA A 30 -13.88 10.06 6.35
CA ALA A 30 -13.40 10.38 5.01
C ALA A 30 -13.00 11.85 4.92
N ASN A 31 -12.22 12.18 3.90
CA ASN A 31 -11.92 13.56 3.56
C ASN A 31 -12.21 13.81 2.08
N MET A 32 -12.67 15.02 1.75
CA MET A 32 -12.79 15.47 0.38
C MET A 32 -11.81 16.60 0.12
N HIS A 33 -10.94 16.40 -0.86
CA HIS A 33 -9.95 17.34 -1.35
C HIS A 33 -10.38 17.93 -2.70
N GLY A 34 -9.67 18.97 -3.18
CA GLY A 34 -9.94 19.56 -4.49
C GLY A 34 -10.87 20.78 -4.48
N GLY A 35 -11.32 21.22 -3.31
CA GLY A 35 -11.94 22.53 -3.10
C GLY A 35 -10.97 23.53 -2.47
N GLU A 36 -11.46 24.72 -2.08
CA GLU A 36 -10.67 25.72 -1.35
C GLU A 36 -10.15 25.19 -0.01
N LYS A 37 -10.91 24.29 0.62
CA LYS A 37 -10.55 23.65 1.90
C LYS A 37 -10.86 22.16 1.81
N SER A 38 -10.05 21.37 2.51
CA SER A 38 -10.37 19.95 2.74
C SER A 38 -11.57 19.84 3.66
N LEU A 39 -12.58 19.07 3.24
CA LEU A 39 -13.81 18.87 4.00
C LEU A 39 -13.76 17.49 4.67
N PRO A 40 -13.78 17.43 6.01
CA PRO A 40 -13.88 16.16 6.72
C PRO A 40 -15.31 15.62 6.66
N LEU A 41 -15.46 14.38 6.21
CA LEU A 41 -16.73 13.70 5.98
C LEU A 41 -16.86 12.45 6.82
N GLN A 42 -18.09 11.99 6.98
CA GLN A 42 -18.42 10.65 7.46
C GLN A 42 -19.39 9.98 6.50
N LEU A 43 -19.15 8.70 6.23
CA LEU A 43 -19.86 7.91 5.24
C LEU A 43 -20.30 6.58 5.84
N ASN A 44 -21.34 5.98 5.27
CA ASN A 44 -21.73 4.62 5.65
C ASN A 44 -20.83 3.60 4.98
N THR A 45 -20.19 2.73 5.78
CA THR A 45 -19.29 1.66 5.33
C THR A 45 -19.93 0.73 4.31
N LYS A 46 -21.17 0.31 4.57
CA LYS A 46 -21.88 -0.66 3.73
C LYS A 46 -22.19 -0.09 2.34
N LEU A 47 -22.61 1.18 2.29
CA LEU A 47 -22.92 1.83 1.02
C LEU A 47 -21.66 2.03 0.17
N LEU A 48 -20.56 2.45 0.79
CA LEU A 48 -19.28 2.61 0.09
C LEU A 48 -18.79 1.27 -0.46
N LEU A 49 -18.82 0.20 0.34
CA LEU A 49 -18.46 -1.15 -0.13
C LEU A 49 -19.32 -1.61 -1.32
N GLN A 50 -20.63 -1.38 -1.27
CA GLN A 50 -21.51 -1.73 -2.37
C GLN A 50 -21.17 -0.99 -3.67
N ILE A 51 -20.75 0.28 -3.56
CA ILE A 51 -20.35 1.07 -4.73
C ILE A 51 -19.06 0.51 -5.32
N ILE A 52 -18.04 0.24 -4.49
CA ILE A 52 -16.76 -0.31 -4.93
C ILE A 52 -16.96 -1.67 -5.62
N LEU A 53 -17.77 -2.55 -5.02
CA LEU A 53 -18.06 -3.87 -5.59
C LEU A 53 -18.83 -3.81 -6.92
N LYS A 54 -19.71 -2.82 -7.09
CA LYS A 54 -20.47 -2.64 -8.34
C LYS A 54 -19.68 -1.98 -9.45
N SER A 55 -18.75 -1.09 -9.10
CA SER A 55 -17.96 -0.35 -10.09
C SER A 55 -16.83 -1.17 -10.70
N HIS A 56 -16.44 -2.30 -10.06
CA HIS A 56 -15.26 -3.11 -10.43
C HIS A 56 -13.96 -2.31 -10.60
N SER A 57 -13.97 -1.03 -10.19
CA SER A 57 -12.86 -0.09 -10.30
C SER A 57 -12.39 0.32 -8.91
N GLU A 58 -11.09 0.48 -8.74
CA GLU A 58 -10.51 0.97 -7.48
C GLU A 58 -10.79 2.46 -7.25
N HIS A 59 -11.06 3.21 -8.34
CA HIS A 59 -11.35 4.63 -8.32
C HIS A 59 -12.75 4.98 -8.87
N PRO A 60 -13.83 4.55 -8.19
CA PRO A 60 -15.18 4.86 -8.64
C PRO A 60 -15.47 6.36 -8.57
N ILE A 61 -16.17 6.86 -9.58
CA ILE A 61 -16.73 8.21 -9.57
C ILE A 61 -18.06 8.15 -8.82
N VAL A 62 -18.20 8.98 -7.81
CA VAL A 62 -19.39 9.06 -6.97
C VAL A 62 -19.93 10.48 -6.93
N GLU A 63 -21.24 10.60 -6.85
CA GLU A 63 -21.90 11.85 -6.51
C GLU A 63 -22.11 11.88 -5.00
N LEU A 64 -21.46 12.82 -4.31
CA LEU A 64 -21.61 13.01 -2.89
C LEU A 64 -22.81 13.93 -2.63
N GLU A 65 -23.85 13.38 -1.99
CA GLU A 65 -24.98 14.14 -1.48
C GLU A 65 -24.68 14.58 -0.06
N PHE A 66 -24.73 15.87 0.20
CA PHE A 66 -24.54 16.44 1.51
C PHE A 66 -25.88 16.72 2.16
N ASP A 67 -26.01 16.31 3.43
CA ASP A 67 -27.15 16.72 4.27
C ASP A 67 -27.02 18.22 4.57
N GLY A 68 -27.82 19.06 3.89
CA GLY A 68 -27.90 20.50 4.18
C GLY A 68 -27.68 21.40 2.96
N THR A 69 -27.09 22.59 3.19
CA THR A 69 -26.97 23.68 2.22
C THR A 69 -25.88 23.50 1.17
N ASN A 70 -25.04 22.46 1.32
CA ASN A 70 -23.93 22.24 0.38
C ASN A 70 -24.43 21.58 -0.91
N PRO A 71 -23.99 22.06 -2.08
CA PRO A 71 -24.34 21.45 -3.36
C PRO A 71 -23.70 20.08 -3.50
N ASN A 72 -24.42 19.17 -4.15
CA ASN A 72 -23.87 17.88 -4.55
C ASN A 72 -22.59 18.09 -5.35
N SER A 73 -21.63 17.21 -5.15
CA SER A 73 -20.32 17.31 -5.80
C SER A 73 -19.92 15.97 -6.37
N HIS A 74 -19.45 15.98 -7.62
CA HIS A 74 -18.81 14.81 -8.19
C HIS A 74 -17.42 14.66 -7.58
N ALA A 75 -17.11 13.46 -7.13
CA ALA A 75 -15.83 13.14 -6.53
C ALA A 75 -15.37 11.76 -7.01
N ILE A 76 -14.09 11.58 -7.13
CA ILE A 76 -13.45 10.28 -7.37
C ILE A 76 -12.85 9.78 -6.06
N LEU A 77 -12.96 8.49 -5.80
CA LEU A 77 -12.25 7.85 -4.71
C LEU A 77 -10.77 7.77 -5.09
N LYS A 78 -9.92 8.54 -4.41
CA LYS A 78 -8.49 8.61 -4.69
C LYS A 78 -7.72 7.54 -3.93
N GLU A 79 -8.06 7.32 -2.67
CA GLU A 79 -7.37 6.37 -1.80
C GLU A 79 -8.37 5.72 -0.84
N LEU A 80 -8.21 4.42 -0.66
CA LEU A 80 -8.99 3.63 0.27
C LEU A 80 -8.06 2.87 1.20
N GLN A 81 -8.05 3.25 2.48
CA GLN A 81 -7.25 2.57 3.48
C GLN A 81 -8.05 1.43 4.10
N ARG A 82 -7.48 0.22 4.08
CA ARG A 82 -8.04 -0.96 4.70
C ARG A 82 -7.16 -1.45 5.84
N ASP A 83 -7.77 -2.05 6.83
CA ASP A 83 -7.06 -2.74 7.90
C ASP A 83 -6.52 -4.07 7.34
N PRO A 84 -5.20 -4.34 7.46
CA PRO A 84 -4.61 -5.54 6.87
C PRO A 84 -5.03 -6.86 7.54
N VAL A 85 -5.57 -6.80 8.75
CA VAL A 85 -5.99 -8.00 9.51
C VAL A 85 -7.47 -8.28 9.35
N LEU A 86 -8.29 -7.23 9.46
CA LEU A 86 -9.76 -7.36 9.45
C LEU A 86 -10.38 -7.06 8.08
N ASP A 87 -9.59 -6.60 7.11
CA ASP A 87 -10.02 -6.12 5.77
C ASP A 87 -11.15 -5.07 5.84
N THR A 88 -11.27 -4.40 6.98
CA THR A 88 -12.26 -3.35 7.17
C THR A 88 -11.75 -2.02 6.66
N ILE A 89 -12.62 -1.22 6.03
CA ILE A 89 -12.25 0.10 5.56
C ILE A 89 -12.03 1.03 6.77
N VAL A 90 -10.84 1.62 6.83
CA VAL A 90 -10.41 2.52 7.91
C VAL A 90 -10.62 3.98 7.53
N HIS A 91 -10.32 4.34 6.29
CA HIS A 91 -10.39 5.70 5.78
C HIS A 91 -10.67 5.71 4.27
N ALA A 92 -11.28 6.78 3.78
CA ALA A 92 -11.49 7.01 2.36
C ALA A 92 -11.21 8.48 2.01
N ASP A 93 -10.38 8.69 0.99
CA ASP A 93 -10.05 10.01 0.49
C ASP A 93 -10.69 10.24 -0.88
N PHE A 94 -11.45 11.32 -0.97
CA PHE A 94 -12.14 11.73 -2.17
C PHE A 94 -11.50 12.98 -2.75
N LEU A 95 -11.38 13.00 -4.06
CA LEU A 95 -10.99 14.19 -4.81
C LEU A 95 -12.21 14.74 -5.53
N LYS A 96 -12.56 15.99 -5.24
CA LYS A 96 -13.60 16.71 -6.02
C LYS A 96 -13.12 16.88 -7.44
N ILE A 97 -13.95 16.52 -8.41
CA ILE A 97 -13.62 16.57 -9.82
C ILE A 97 -14.58 17.45 -10.61
N ASP A 98 -14.02 18.07 -11.64
CA ASP A 98 -14.75 18.72 -12.73
C ASP A 98 -14.65 17.80 -13.93
N MET A 99 -15.77 17.45 -14.56
CA MET A 99 -15.80 16.52 -15.71
C MET A 99 -14.99 17.00 -16.92
N THR A 100 -14.62 18.28 -16.96
CA THR A 100 -13.87 18.90 -18.04
C THR A 100 -12.36 18.93 -17.83
N LYS A 101 -11.89 18.62 -16.61
CA LYS A 101 -10.46 18.69 -16.28
C LYS A 101 -9.85 17.31 -16.25
N LYS A 102 -8.63 17.20 -16.74
CA LYS A 102 -7.82 15.98 -16.60
C LYS A 102 -7.41 15.77 -15.15
N ILE A 103 -7.43 14.55 -14.73
CA ILE A 103 -7.04 14.14 -13.38
C ILE A 103 -6.00 13.04 -13.44
N LYS A 104 -5.17 12.96 -12.41
CA LYS A 104 -4.17 11.92 -12.22
C LYS A 104 -4.73 10.87 -11.27
N VAL A 105 -4.76 9.63 -11.73
CA VAL A 105 -5.24 8.48 -10.96
C VAL A 105 -4.31 7.30 -11.16
N LYS A 106 -4.24 6.43 -10.17
CA LYS A 106 -3.50 5.17 -10.23
C LYS A 106 -4.46 4.08 -10.69
N VAL A 107 -4.10 3.36 -11.74
CA VAL A 107 -4.92 2.28 -12.30
C VAL A 107 -4.18 0.97 -12.14
N PRO A 108 -4.85 -0.11 -11.67
CA PRO A 108 -4.23 -1.40 -11.49
C PRO A 108 -3.87 -2.04 -12.83
N VAL A 109 -2.75 -2.76 -12.83
CA VAL A 109 -2.26 -3.55 -13.96
C VAL A 109 -2.78 -4.97 -13.86
N GLU A 110 -3.40 -5.47 -14.91
CA GLU A 110 -3.81 -6.86 -15.06
C GLU A 110 -2.95 -7.57 -16.11
N ILE A 111 -2.40 -8.71 -15.75
CA ILE A 111 -1.58 -9.52 -16.64
C ILE A 111 -2.46 -10.50 -17.38
N ILE A 112 -2.35 -10.50 -18.71
CA ILE A 112 -3.06 -11.44 -19.59
C ILE A 112 -2.07 -12.38 -20.25
N GLY A 113 -2.44 -13.65 -20.34
CA GLY A 113 -1.66 -14.69 -21.00
C GLY A 113 -0.74 -15.47 -20.06
N LYS A 114 -0.03 -16.43 -20.63
CA LYS A 114 1.02 -17.22 -19.96
C LYS A 114 2.30 -17.03 -20.74
N SER A 115 3.34 -16.57 -20.10
CA SER A 115 4.61 -16.36 -20.77
C SER A 115 5.31 -17.68 -21.09
N LYS A 116 6.05 -17.71 -22.19
CA LYS A 116 6.90 -18.85 -22.57
C LYS A 116 7.96 -19.13 -21.51
N GLY A 117 8.57 -18.09 -20.95
CA GLY A 117 9.58 -18.23 -19.89
C GLY A 117 9.07 -18.89 -18.61
N ILE A 118 7.74 -18.82 -18.31
CA ILE A 118 7.15 -19.55 -17.19
C ILE A 118 6.88 -21.00 -17.56
N VAL A 119 6.31 -21.26 -18.76
CA VAL A 119 5.82 -22.58 -19.15
C VAL A 119 6.98 -23.51 -19.57
N GLU A 120 7.96 -23.00 -20.31
CA GLU A 120 9.05 -23.78 -20.87
C GLU A 120 10.27 -23.83 -19.96
N ASP A 121 10.59 -22.70 -19.32
CA ASP A 121 11.84 -22.52 -18.60
C ASP A 121 11.67 -22.46 -17.07
N GLY A 122 10.43 -22.58 -16.55
CA GLY A 122 10.16 -22.56 -15.12
C GLY A 122 10.44 -21.20 -14.44
N GLY A 123 10.44 -20.11 -15.20
CA GLY A 123 10.64 -18.75 -14.70
C GLY A 123 9.51 -18.32 -13.75
N LEU A 124 9.80 -17.35 -12.91
CA LEU A 124 8.87 -16.73 -11.98
C LEU A 124 8.53 -15.32 -12.46
N LEU A 125 7.23 -15.04 -12.61
CA LEU A 125 6.76 -13.72 -12.98
C LEU A 125 6.80 -12.81 -11.75
N ASN A 126 7.53 -11.71 -11.87
CA ASN A 126 7.63 -10.67 -10.86
C ASN A 126 6.93 -9.41 -11.36
N LEU A 127 5.84 -9.04 -10.71
CA LEU A 127 5.13 -7.78 -10.95
C LEU A 127 5.72 -6.71 -10.04
N ILE A 128 6.50 -5.80 -10.62
CA ILE A 128 7.23 -4.74 -9.92
C ILE A 128 6.26 -3.59 -9.59
N HIS A 129 5.52 -3.11 -10.59
CA HIS A 129 4.51 -2.08 -10.43
C HIS A 129 3.11 -2.66 -10.65
N ARG A 130 2.32 -2.66 -9.58
CA ARG A 130 0.94 -3.16 -9.61
C ARG A 130 -0.06 -2.12 -10.09
N GLU A 131 0.29 -0.86 -10.01
CA GLU A 131 -0.52 0.29 -10.36
C GLU A 131 0.33 1.24 -11.21
N LEU A 132 -0.29 1.88 -12.20
CA LEU A 132 0.34 2.91 -13.03
C LEU A 132 -0.40 4.24 -12.89
N GLU A 133 0.35 5.34 -12.77
CA GLU A 133 -0.24 6.67 -12.71
C GLU A 133 -0.55 7.17 -14.11
N ILE A 134 -1.83 7.43 -14.37
CA ILE A 134 -2.32 7.94 -15.65
C ILE A 134 -2.99 9.29 -15.49
N GLU A 135 -2.93 10.10 -16.55
CA GLU A 135 -3.67 11.35 -16.71
C GLU A 135 -4.77 11.14 -17.73
N SER A 136 -6.02 11.29 -17.31
CA SER A 136 -7.19 11.13 -18.19
C SER A 136 -8.34 12.04 -17.77
N LEU A 137 -9.34 12.15 -18.64
CA LEU A 137 -10.62 12.75 -18.26
C LEU A 137 -11.40 11.77 -17.36
N PRO A 138 -12.21 12.26 -16.41
CA PRO A 138 -12.96 11.40 -15.50
C PRO A 138 -13.84 10.36 -16.20
N GLY A 139 -14.37 10.70 -17.38
CA GLY A 139 -15.19 9.79 -18.18
C GLY A 139 -14.42 8.73 -18.97
N ALA A 140 -13.10 8.85 -19.07
CA ALA A 140 -12.24 8.01 -19.90
C ALA A 140 -11.22 7.17 -19.09
N ILE A 141 -11.40 7.09 -17.78
CA ILE A 141 -10.55 6.28 -16.91
C ILE A 141 -10.81 4.79 -17.18
N PRO A 142 -9.81 4.00 -17.59
CA PRO A 142 -9.95 2.56 -17.72
C PRO A 142 -10.06 1.89 -16.33
N GLU A 143 -10.79 0.81 -16.24
CA GLU A 143 -10.90 0.04 -14.99
C GLU A 143 -9.58 -0.66 -14.67
N LYS A 144 -8.88 -1.16 -15.70
CA LYS A 144 -7.61 -1.89 -15.60
C LYS A 144 -6.78 -1.66 -16.84
N ILE A 145 -5.47 -1.76 -16.71
CA ILE A 145 -4.53 -1.75 -17.84
C ILE A 145 -4.07 -3.19 -18.05
N SER A 146 -4.43 -3.75 -19.21
CA SER A 146 -4.10 -5.13 -19.55
C SER A 146 -2.75 -5.20 -20.24
N ILE A 147 -1.85 -6.05 -19.73
CA ILE A 147 -0.52 -6.30 -20.30
C ILE A 147 -0.44 -7.76 -20.74
N ASP A 148 -0.15 -7.98 -22.02
CA ASP A 148 0.06 -9.32 -22.55
C ASP A 148 1.52 -9.77 -22.35
N VAL A 149 1.69 -10.86 -21.60
CA VAL A 149 2.99 -11.45 -21.29
C VAL A 149 3.29 -12.70 -22.12
N THR A 150 2.44 -13.08 -23.08
CA THR A 150 2.54 -14.34 -23.83
C THR A 150 3.86 -14.48 -24.59
N GLY A 151 4.42 -13.37 -25.07
CA GLY A 151 5.67 -13.34 -25.84
C GLY A 151 6.94 -13.31 -24.99
N LEU A 152 6.86 -13.13 -23.68
CA LEU A 152 8.01 -12.92 -22.82
C LEU A 152 8.79 -14.21 -22.57
N GLY A 153 10.12 -14.13 -22.78
CA GLY A 153 11.10 -15.14 -22.41
C GLY A 153 11.69 -14.93 -21.01
N LEU A 154 12.68 -15.75 -20.66
CA LEU A 154 13.45 -15.62 -19.43
C LEU A 154 14.29 -14.33 -19.43
N ASN A 155 14.37 -13.68 -18.27
CA ASN A 155 15.11 -12.43 -18.06
C ASN A 155 14.65 -11.27 -18.95
N GLU A 156 13.45 -11.36 -19.50
CA GLU A 156 12.85 -10.26 -20.22
C GLU A 156 11.97 -9.42 -19.29
N THR A 157 11.90 -8.13 -19.61
CA THR A 157 11.17 -7.14 -18.81
C THR A 157 10.32 -6.29 -19.73
N ILE A 158 9.06 -6.07 -19.36
CA ILE A 158 8.19 -5.10 -20.02
C ILE A 158 8.34 -3.76 -19.31
N HIS A 159 8.59 -2.73 -20.10
CA HIS A 159 8.66 -1.34 -19.66
C HIS A 159 7.36 -0.60 -19.96
N VAL A 160 7.18 0.56 -19.30
CA VAL A 160 6.03 1.44 -19.55
C VAL A 160 5.90 1.82 -21.03
N ALA A 161 7.04 1.98 -21.73
CA ALA A 161 7.06 2.32 -23.17
C ALA A 161 6.45 1.24 -24.08
N ASP A 162 6.43 -0.03 -23.63
CA ASP A 162 5.94 -1.16 -24.42
C ASP A 162 4.42 -1.36 -24.29
N ILE A 163 3.77 -0.61 -23.38
CA ILE A 163 2.34 -0.72 -23.18
C ILE A 163 1.60 0.07 -24.28
N PRO A 164 0.61 -0.54 -24.93
CA PRO A 164 -0.22 0.19 -25.87
C PRO A 164 -1.01 1.27 -25.12
N THR A 165 -0.58 2.52 -25.28
CA THR A 165 -1.28 3.67 -24.68
C THR A 165 -2.56 3.91 -25.50
N GLY A 166 -3.73 3.87 -24.85
CA GLY A 166 -4.99 4.24 -25.47
C GLY A 166 -5.02 5.74 -25.82
N GLU A 167 -5.89 6.13 -26.74
CA GLU A 167 -6.06 7.55 -27.10
C GLU A 167 -6.66 8.38 -25.96
N ASP A 168 -7.31 7.74 -25.00
CA ASP A 168 -8.09 8.35 -23.95
C ASP A 168 -7.31 8.70 -22.68
N TYR A 169 -6.12 8.14 -22.49
CA TYR A 169 -5.30 8.36 -21.30
C TYR A 169 -3.82 8.44 -21.64
N LYS A 170 -3.07 9.16 -20.82
CA LYS A 170 -1.62 9.29 -20.91
C LYS A 170 -0.98 8.76 -19.65
N ILE A 171 0.00 7.85 -19.79
CA ILE A 171 0.81 7.37 -18.67
C ILE A 171 1.81 8.49 -18.30
N ILE A 172 1.91 8.82 -17.02
CA ILE A 172 2.78 9.90 -16.53
C ILE A 172 4.15 9.35 -16.16
N GLU A 173 4.23 8.07 -15.83
CA GLU A 173 5.48 7.43 -15.43
C GLU A 173 6.52 7.41 -16.56
N GLU A 174 7.79 7.31 -16.16
CA GLU A 174 8.90 7.26 -17.13
C GLU A 174 8.84 5.99 -17.97
N GLY A 175 9.01 6.11 -19.27
CA GLY A 175 8.95 4.99 -20.20
C GLY A 175 9.96 3.86 -19.91
N THR A 176 11.05 4.15 -19.20
CA THR A 176 12.09 3.20 -18.76
C THR A 176 11.70 2.38 -17.53
N THR A 177 10.59 2.73 -16.85
CA THR A 177 10.15 2.02 -15.65
C THR A 177 9.73 0.60 -16.00
N ALA A 178 10.31 -0.38 -15.29
CA ALA A 178 9.99 -1.81 -15.46
C ALA A 178 8.68 -2.13 -14.72
N ILE A 179 7.75 -2.80 -15.40
CA ILE A 179 6.45 -3.17 -14.83
C ILE A 179 6.40 -4.64 -14.47
N VAL A 180 6.77 -5.49 -15.43
CA VAL A 180 6.76 -6.95 -15.28
C VAL A 180 8.10 -7.49 -15.71
N SER A 181 8.68 -8.40 -14.94
CA SER A 181 9.89 -9.14 -15.30
C SER A 181 9.73 -10.64 -15.05
N ILE A 182 10.39 -11.45 -15.85
CA ILE A 182 10.46 -12.89 -15.65
C ILE A 182 11.88 -13.23 -15.22
N VAL A 183 12.00 -13.79 -14.02
CA VAL A 183 13.28 -14.16 -13.44
C VAL A 183 13.31 -15.66 -13.14
N LEU A 184 14.48 -16.27 -13.22
CA LEU A 184 14.66 -17.63 -12.74
C LEU A 184 14.51 -17.65 -11.22
N PRO A 185 13.77 -18.60 -10.65
CA PRO A 185 13.79 -18.82 -9.21
C PRO A 185 15.23 -19.18 -8.80
N ARG A 186 15.84 -18.37 -7.95
CA ARG A 186 17.09 -18.73 -7.34
C ARG A 186 16.79 -19.83 -6.33
N GLU A 187 17.17 -21.07 -6.63
CA GLU A 187 17.20 -22.10 -5.61
C GLU A 187 18.09 -21.59 -4.47
N GLU A 188 17.51 -21.25 -3.35
CA GLU A 188 18.27 -21.15 -2.10
C GLU A 188 18.79 -22.56 -1.82
N VAL A 189 20.03 -22.79 -2.18
CA VAL A 189 20.78 -23.93 -1.67
C VAL A 189 20.82 -23.69 -0.17
N THR A 190 19.86 -24.27 0.53
CA THR A 190 19.98 -24.46 1.99
C THR A 190 21.26 -25.26 2.17
N ALA A 191 22.33 -24.54 2.50
CA ALA A 191 23.55 -25.17 2.98
C ALA A 191 23.14 -25.96 4.22
N ALA A 192 22.94 -27.26 4.03
CA ALA A 192 22.88 -28.20 5.11
C ALA A 192 24.16 -28.00 5.96
N PRO A 193 24.07 -27.93 7.27
CA PRO A 193 25.27 -27.89 8.08
C PRO A 193 26.05 -29.17 7.81
N VAL A 194 27.20 -29.01 7.19
CA VAL A 194 28.19 -30.09 7.09
C VAL A 194 28.67 -30.30 8.48
N GLU A 195 28.13 -31.30 9.13
CA GLU A 195 28.67 -31.91 10.31
C GLU A 195 29.99 -32.56 9.89
N ALA A 196 31.07 -31.80 10.06
CA ALA A 196 32.43 -32.33 9.89
C ALA A 196 32.72 -33.26 11.06
N ALA A 197 32.73 -34.53 10.75
CA ALA A 197 33.43 -35.53 11.52
C ALA A 197 34.91 -35.14 11.61
N ALA A 198 35.33 -34.77 12.77
CA ALA A 198 36.74 -34.69 13.09
C ALA A 198 37.04 -35.85 14.05
N GLU A 199 37.62 -36.89 13.46
CA GLU A 199 38.32 -37.92 14.19
C GLU A 199 39.82 -37.63 14.17
N GLU A 200 40.38 -37.64 15.40
CA GLU A 200 41.70 -38.06 15.82
C GLU A 200 42.97 -37.50 15.15
N VAL A 201 43.78 -36.83 15.91
CA VAL A 201 45.06 -37.45 16.35
C VAL A 201 45.54 -36.78 17.64
N ALA A 202 45.94 -37.67 18.52
CA ALA A 202 46.44 -37.46 19.85
C ALA A 202 47.85 -36.84 19.91
N ALA A 203 48.19 -36.44 21.11
CA ALA A 203 49.47 -36.46 21.77
C ALA A 203 50.23 -35.14 21.91
N GLY A 204 50.44 -34.80 23.14
CA GLY A 204 51.72 -34.25 23.55
C GLY A 204 51.67 -33.07 24.52
N ALA A 205 51.66 -33.41 25.80
CA ALA A 205 52.49 -32.86 26.87
C ALA A 205 52.34 -31.37 27.22
N GLU A 206 51.87 -31.15 28.35
CA GLU A 206 52.54 -30.87 29.65
C GLU A 206 52.73 -29.38 30.00
N ALA A 207 52.20 -29.09 31.17
CA ALA A 207 52.71 -28.31 32.29
C ALA A 207 52.63 -26.79 32.26
N ALA A 208 51.98 -26.20 33.08
CA ALA A 208 52.24 -25.68 34.42
C ALA A 208 51.46 -24.42 34.71
N GLU A 209 50.70 -24.51 35.70
CA GLU A 209 50.70 -23.72 36.95
C GLU A 209 50.49 -22.19 36.86
N GLY A 210 49.51 -21.76 37.59
CA GLY A 210 49.64 -20.51 38.29
C GLY A 210 48.33 -19.72 38.43
N LYS A 211 47.50 -20.14 39.34
CA LYS A 211 47.11 -19.42 40.58
C LYS A 211 46.52 -17.98 40.40
N ALA A 212 45.35 -17.84 40.78
CA ALA A 212 44.76 -17.02 41.85
C ALA A 212 43.58 -16.15 41.36
N ALA A 213 42.39 -16.48 41.83
CA ALA A 213 41.33 -15.55 42.18
C ALA A 213 41.77 -14.78 43.47
N PRO A 214 41.10 -13.79 44.05
CA PRO A 214 39.64 -13.56 44.02
C PRO A 214 39.21 -12.07 44.15
N ALA A 215 37.88 -11.95 44.31
CA ALA A 215 37.12 -10.97 45.11
C ALA A 215 36.83 -9.61 44.46
N ALA A 216 35.57 -9.36 44.24
CA ALA A 216 34.55 -8.78 45.11
C ALA A 216 34.62 -7.25 45.22
N ASP A 217 33.56 -6.60 44.96
CA ASP A 217 32.78 -5.70 45.84
C ASP A 217 32.01 -4.69 44.99
N GLU A 218 30.69 -4.79 45.01
CA GLU A 218 29.76 -4.02 45.81
C GLU A 218 29.81 -2.49 45.62
N LYS A 219 28.78 -1.89 45.07
CA LYS A 219 27.91 -0.91 45.72
C LYS A 219 27.13 -0.06 44.68
N ALA A 220 25.84 -0.26 44.67
CA ALA A 220 24.87 0.86 44.59
C ALA A 220 24.85 1.50 46.01
N PRO A 221 24.16 2.57 46.32
CA PRO A 221 23.14 3.36 45.69
C PRO A 221 23.17 4.88 46.00
N LYS A 222 22.01 5.52 45.81
CA LYS A 222 21.42 6.77 46.41
C LYS A 222 21.32 7.94 45.43
N GLU A 223 20.08 8.27 45.01
CA GLU A 223 19.09 9.05 45.77
C GLU A 223 19.56 10.45 46.25
N LYS A 224 18.86 11.46 45.75
CA LYS A 224 18.31 12.65 46.42
C LYS A 224 17.94 13.68 45.34
N ASP A 225 16.66 14.00 45.09
CA ASP A 225 15.76 14.80 45.92
C ASP A 225 16.26 16.22 46.17
N SER A 226 15.49 17.15 45.71
CA SER A 226 15.09 18.44 46.27
C SER A 226 14.56 19.33 45.17
N LYS A 227 13.23 19.63 45.11
CA LYS A 227 12.61 20.75 45.83
C LYS A 227 13.34 22.06 45.55
N ASP A 228 12.73 23.03 44.95
CA ASP A 228 11.77 23.91 45.61
C ASP A 228 11.38 25.08 44.68
N LYS A 229 10.08 25.41 44.70
CA LYS A 229 9.51 26.75 44.84
C LYS A 229 9.90 27.86 43.85
N ASP A 230 8.94 28.41 43.27
CA ASP A 230 8.06 29.54 43.66
C ASP A 230 8.11 30.73 42.69
N LYS A 231 6.92 31.22 42.46
CA LYS A 231 6.55 32.61 42.16
C LYS A 231 6.85 33.24 40.77
N LYS A 232 5.85 33.42 39.99
CA LYS A 232 5.00 34.63 39.95
C LYS A 232 3.98 34.50 38.83
#